data_b43553a61eaf488bfe136900ce472e42
#
_entry.id   b43553a61eaf488bfe136900ce472e42
#
_cell.length_a   1.000
_cell.length_b   1.000
_cell.length_c   1.000
_cell.angle_alpha   90.00
_cell.angle_beta   90.00
_cell.angle_gamma   90.00
#
_symmetry.space_group_name_H-M   'P 1'
#
loop_
_entity.id
_entity.type
_entity.pdbx_description
1 polymer ?
#
loop_
_entity_poly.entity_id
_entity_poly.type
_entity_poly.pdbx_seq_one_letter_code
_entity_poly.pdbx_strand_id
1 'polypeptide(L)'
;MKRDYDLARKYYRLGVLESDAYCYCQLGVMYALGQGVKKDAHAALDYYMQAAEMGDALCYCNVAWLYESGELGKPDLRTAIKWYKKGAIRKEEHAIEALKRLNVPFEK
;
A
#
# COMPACT_ATOMS: atom_id res chain seq x y z
N MET A 1 17.79 -0.80 19.03
CA MET A 1 16.65 -1.45 19.66
C MET A 1 15.91 -2.31 18.66
N LYS A 2 15.68 -3.53 18.97
CA LYS A 2 14.96 -4.43 18.09
C LYS A 2 13.47 -4.15 18.13
N ARG A 3 12.86 -4.04 16.96
CA ARG A 3 11.41 -3.96 16.89
C ARG A 3 10.81 -5.35 17.06
N ASP A 4 9.71 -5.39 17.76
CA ASP A 4 8.99 -6.65 17.94
C ASP A 4 7.97 -6.81 16.81
N TYR A 5 8.44 -7.31 15.68
CA TYR A 5 7.56 -7.52 14.53
C TYR A 5 6.56 -8.64 14.76
N ASP A 6 6.93 -9.63 15.59
CA ASP A 6 6.01 -10.71 15.89
C ASP A 6 4.79 -10.20 16.64
N LEU A 7 5.01 -9.32 17.61
CA LEU A 7 3.90 -8.73 18.35
C LEU A 7 3.06 -7.82 17.45
N ALA A 8 3.73 -7.02 16.61
CA ALA A 8 3.02 -6.14 15.68
C ALA A 8 2.14 -6.96 14.74
N ARG A 9 2.67 -8.05 14.19
CA ARG A 9 1.92 -8.90 13.27
C ARG A 9 0.71 -9.51 13.97
N LYS A 10 0.89 -9.94 15.20
CA LYS A 10 -0.22 -10.50 15.98
C LYS A 10 -1.33 -9.48 16.17
N TYR A 11 -0.97 -8.25 16.50
CA TYR A 11 -1.90 -7.15 16.67
C TYR A 11 -2.68 -6.87 15.39
N TYR A 12 -1.95 -6.77 14.29
CA TYR A 12 -2.59 -6.46 13.01
C TYR A 12 -3.49 -7.59 12.53
N ARG A 13 -3.12 -8.85 12.82
CA ARG A 13 -3.97 -9.99 12.49
C ARG A 13 -5.29 -9.95 13.24
N LEU A 14 -5.26 -9.50 14.49
CA LEU A 14 -6.49 -9.33 15.25
C LEU A 14 -7.37 -8.24 14.64
N GLY A 15 -6.75 -7.14 14.20
CA GLY A 15 -7.49 -6.08 13.54
C GLY A 15 -8.11 -6.52 12.23
N VAL A 16 -7.42 -7.39 11.49
CA VAL A 16 -7.96 -7.93 10.23
C VAL A 16 -9.23 -8.74 10.50
N LEU A 17 -9.26 -9.47 11.59
CA LEU A 17 -10.47 -10.22 11.96
C LEU A 17 -11.64 -9.28 12.24
N GLU A 18 -11.36 -8.03 12.57
CA GLU A 18 -12.38 -7.00 12.80
C GLU A 18 -12.58 -6.10 11.59
N SER A 19 -12.02 -6.48 10.45
CA SER A 19 -12.13 -5.72 9.20
C SER A 19 -11.59 -4.29 9.32
N ASP A 20 -10.46 -4.12 9.99
CA ASP A 20 -9.81 -2.82 10.16
C ASP A 20 -8.86 -2.58 9.00
N ALA A 21 -9.20 -1.59 8.15
CA ALA A 21 -8.41 -1.26 6.96
C ALA A 21 -6.97 -0.92 7.31
N TYR A 22 -6.76 -0.20 8.41
CA TYR A 22 -5.41 0.16 8.83
C TYR A 22 -4.56 -1.10 9.07
N CYS A 23 -5.14 -2.11 9.72
CA CYS A 23 -4.41 -3.34 10.02
C CYS A 23 -4.09 -4.13 8.76
N TYR A 24 -5.01 -4.17 7.79
CA TYR A 24 -4.73 -4.77 6.49
C TYR A 24 -3.54 -4.08 5.83
N CYS A 25 -3.56 -2.75 5.84
CA CYS A 25 -2.48 -1.97 5.21
C CYS A 25 -1.15 -2.23 5.89
N GLN A 26 -1.13 -2.28 7.23
CA GLN A 26 0.09 -2.50 7.97
C GLN A 26 0.66 -3.90 7.75
N LEU A 27 -0.19 -4.91 7.65
CA LEU A 27 0.29 -6.25 7.29
C LEU A 27 0.90 -6.23 5.90
N GLY A 28 0.29 -5.51 4.97
CA GLY A 28 0.86 -5.35 3.64
C GLY A 28 2.25 -4.74 3.70
N VAL A 29 2.43 -3.72 4.51
CA VAL A 29 3.75 -3.09 4.68
C VAL A 29 4.78 -4.09 5.21
N MET A 30 4.39 -4.91 6.18
CA MET A 30 5.31 -5.91 6.73
C MET A 30 5.79 -6.88 5.65
N TYR A 31 4.88 -7.36 4.81
CA TYR A 31 5.27 -8.26 3.72
C TYR A 31 6.05 -7.55 2.62
N ALA A 32 5.70 -6.30 2.33
CA ALA A 32 6.41 -5.53 1.32
C ALA A 32 7.87 -5.27 1.71
N LEU A 33 8.13 -5.09 2.99
CA LEU A 33 9.46 -4.77 3.50
C LEU A 33 10.18 -5.96 4.13
N GLY A 34 9.48 -7.07 4.33
CA GLY A 34 10.08 -8.23 4.98
C GLY A 34 10.33 -8.02 6.46
N GLN A 35 9.39 -7.38 7.15
CA GLN A 35 9.52 -7.08 8.58
C GLN A 35 8.91 -8.21 9.41
N GLY A 36 9.76 -9.07 9.93
CA GLY A 36 9.32 -10.22 10.74
C GLY A 36 8.70 -11.34 9.93
N VAL A 37 8.65 -11.21 8.62
CA VAL A 37 8.16 -12.23 7.70
C VAL A 37 9.05 -12.18 6.45
N LYS A 38 9.00 -13.23 5.65
CA LYS A 38 9.71 -13.23 4.39
C LYS A 38 9.07 -12.19 3.46
N LYS A 39 9.90 -11.36 2.83
CA LYS A 39 9.43 -10.36 1.90
C LYS A 39 8.63 -11.01 0.77
N ASP A 40 7.43 -10.50 0.52
CA ASP A 40 6.54 -11.06 -0.48
C ASP A 40 5.62 -9.96 -1.01
N ALA A 41 5.97 -9.44 -2.19
CA ALA A 41 5.23 -8.33 -2.76
C ALA A 41 3.80 -8.72 -3.15
N HIS A 42 3.58 -9.96 -3.56
CA HIS A 42 2.24 -10.41 -3.93
C HIS A 42 1.33 -10.52 -2.70
N ALA A 43 1.86 -11.02 -1.59
CA ALA A 43 1.11 -11.04 -0.34
C ALA A 43 0.81 -9.61 0.11
N ALA A 44 1.79 -8.71 -0.03
CA ALA A 44 1.58 -7.31 0.32
C ALA A 44 0.45 -6.72 -0.51
N LEU A 45 0.43 -7.00 -1.81
CA LEU A 45 -0.61 -6.49 -2.69
C LEU A 45 -1.99 -6.96 -2.24
N ASP A 46 -2.11 -8.25 -1.87
CA ASP A 46 -3.39 -8.78 -1.40
C ASP A 46 -3.91 -8.02 -0.18
N TYR A 47 -3.03 -7.77 0.79
CA TYR A 47 -3.42 -7.02 1.98
C TYR A 47 -3.77 -5.56 1.63
N TYR A 48 -2.95 -4.93 0.78
CA TYR A 48 -3.22 -3.55 0.38
C TYR A 48 -4.55 -3.43 -0.37
N MET A 49 -4.87 -4.42 -1.22
CA MET A 49 -6.12 -4.37 -1.97
C MET A 49 -7.33 -4.48 -1.05
N GLN A 50 -7.22 -5.28 0.01
CA GLN A 50 -8.30 -5.35 0.99
C GLN A 50 -8.52 -3.99 1.65
N ALA A 51 -7.44 -3.33 2.06
CA ALA A 51 -7.56 -2.02 2.67
C ALA A 51 -8.09 -0.98 1.68
N ALA A 52 -7.62 -1.05 0.44
CA ALA A 52 -8.06 -0.13 -0.60
C ALA A 52 -9.56 -0.28 -0.89
N GLU A 53 -10.06 -1.52 -0.88
CA GLU A 53 -11.47 -1.77 -1.08
C GLU A 53 -12.33 -1.22 0.05
N MET A 54 -11.74 -1.05 1.21
CA MET A 54 -12.41 -0.41 2.34
C MET A 54 -12.32 1.11 2.29
N GLY A 55 -11.66 1.66 1.26
CA GLY A 55 -11.57 3.09 1.06
C GLY A 55 -10.39 3.77 1.73
N ASP A 56 -9.37 3.02 2.11
CA ASP A 56 -8.18 3.61 2.73
C ASP A 56 -7.30 4.27 1.65
N ALA A 57 -7.37 5.59 1.58
CA ALA A 57 -6.68 6.34 0.52
C ALA A 57 -5.16 6.22 0.59
N LEU A 58 -4.60 6.05 1.79
CA LEU A 58 -3.16 5.86 1.91
C LEU A 58 -2.73 4.56 1.25
N CYS A 59 -3.57 3.53 1.36
CA CYS A 59 -3.28 2.25 0.74
C CYS A 59 -3.34 2.29 -0.78
N TYR A 60 -4.08 3.24 -1.35
CA TYR A 60 -4.03 3.45 -2.80
C TYR A 60 -2.60 3.75 -3.24
N CYS A 61 -1.88 4.58 -2.46
CA CYS A 61 -0.50 4.91 -2.76
C CYS A 61 0.42 3.70 -2.61
N ASN A 62 0.16 2.86 -1.62
CA ASN A 62 0.96 1.66 -1.42
C ASN A 62 0.78 0.68 -2.56
N VAL A 63 -0.45 0.50 -3.05
CA VAL A 63 -0.72 -0.32 -4.22
C VAL A 63 0.03 0.25 -5.44
N ALA A 64 -0.08 1.57 -5.62
CA ALA A 64 0.58 2.24 -6.76
C ALA A 64 2.08 2.03 -6.72
N TRP A 65 2.68 2.14 -5.54
CA TRP A 65 4.12 1.99 -5.40
C TRP A 65 4.59 0.59 -5.78
N LEU A 66 3.82 -0.44 -5.41
CA LEU A 66 4.17 -1.81 -5.80
C LEU A 66 4.22 -1.97 -7.31
N TYR A 67 3.26 -1.37 -8.02
CA TYR A 67 3.26 -1.42 -9.48
C TYR A 67 4.39 -0.60 -10.08
N GLU A 68 4.65 0.58 -9.51
CA GLU A 68 5.68 1.46 -10.03
C GLU A 68 7.08 0.86 -9.86
N SER A 69 7.32 0.24 -8.71
CA SER A 69 8.67 -0.23 -8.33
C SER A 69 9.12 -1.47 -9.10
N GLY A 70 8.18 -2.22 -9.66
CA GLY A 70 8.51 -3.48 -10.32
C GLY A 70 8.61 -4.66 -9.37
N GLU A 71 8.25 -4.47 -8.10
CA GLU A 71 8.33 -5.54 -7.09
C GLU A 71 7.42 -6.72 -7.43
N LEU A 72 6.39 -6.48 -8.27
CA LEU A 72 5.47 -7.54 -8.68
C LEU A 72 5.96 -8.27 -9.93
N GLY A 73 7.16 -7.92 -10.42
CA GLY A 73 7.75 -8.55 -11.59
C GLY A 73 8.27 -7.51 -12.56
N LYS A 74 7.40 -6.73 -13.14
CA LYS A 74 7.74 -5.65 -14.07
C LYS A 74 7.12 -4.35 -13.60
N PRO A 75 7.85 -3.22 -13.73
CA PRO A 75 7.23 -1.93 -13.47
C PRO A 75 6.02 -1.72 -14.39
N ASP A 76 4.93 -1.29 -13.80
CA ASP A 76 3.70 -1.00 -14.55
C ASP A 76 3.26 0.41 -14.16
N LEU A 77 3.85 1.39 -14.85
CA LEU A 77 3.60 2.77 -14.52
C LEU A 77 2.16 3.21 -14.80
N ARG A 78 1.57 2.65 -15.83
CA ARG A 78 0.18 2.99 -16.17
C ARG A 78 -0.78 2.63 -15.03
N THR A 79 -0.65 1.42 -14.50
CA THR A 79 -1.47 0.98 -13.38
C THR A 79 -1.15 1.79 -12.12
N ALA A 80 0.14 2.06 -11.89
CA ALA A 80 0.55 2.87 -10.74
C ALA A 80 -0.10 4.25 -10.79
N ILE A 81 -0.08 4.90 -11.95
CA ILE A 81 -0.68 6.22 -12.11
C ILE A 81 -2.18 6.18 -11.82
N LYS A 82 -2.84 5.12 -12.27
CA LYS A 82 -4.28 4.96 -12.01
C LYS A 82 -4.57 4.97 -10.51
N TRP A 83 -3.76 4.26 -9.72
CA TRP A 83 -3.95 4.20 -8.28
C TRP A 83 -3.56 5.50 -7.60
N TYR A 84 -2.48 6.16 -8.07
CA TYR A 84 -2.12 7.47 -7.54
C TYR A 84 -3.23 8.49 -7.78
N LYS A 85 -3.88 8.44 -8.95
CA LYS A 85 -4.99 9.34 -9.24
C LYS A 85 -6.16 9.11 -8.29
N LYS A 86 -6.45 7.85 -7.97
CA LYS A 86 -7.49 7.53 -6.99
C LYS A 86 -7.20 8.18 -5.63
N GLY A 87 -5.94 8.11 -5.20
CA GLY A 87 -5.54 8.74 -3.95
C GLY A 87 -5.61 10.25 -4.01
N ALA A 88 -5.18 10.83 -5.14
CA ALA A 88 -5.19 12.28 -5.31
C ALA A 88 -6.60 12.85 -5.28
N ILE A 89 -7.56 12.14 -5.85
CA ILE A 89 -8.96 12.54 -5.78
C ILE A 89 -9.43 12.63 -4.32
N ARG A 90 -8.90 11.77 -3.47
CA ARG A 90 -9.17 11.78 -2.04
C ARG A 90 -8.27 12.77 -1.28
N LYS A 91 -7.51 13.58 -2.02
CA LYS A 91 -6.59 14.58 -1.46
C LYS A 91 -5.46 13.98 -0.63
N GLU A 92 -5.08 12.76 -0.96
CA GLU A 92 -3.95 12.10 -0.30
C GLU A 92 -2.64 12.72 -0.78
N GLU A 93 -1.90 13.32 0.15
CA GLU A 93 -0.70 14.09 -0.20
C GLU A 93 0.38 13.27 -0.89
N HIS A 94 0.58 12.04 -0.45
CA HIS A 94 1.59 11.19 -1.07
C HIS A 94 1.26 10.90 -2.52
N ALA A 95 -0.03 10.72 -2.82
CA ALA A 95 -0.48 10.48 -4.19
C ALA A 95 -0.26 11.72 -5.06
N ILE A 96 -0.60 12.89 -4.51
CA ILE A 96 -0.44 14.14 -5.24
C ILE A 96 1.03 14.37 -5.55
N GLU A 97 1.90 14.16 -4.57
CA GLU A 97 3.34 14.32 -4.77
C GLU A 97 3.89 13.33 -5.78
N ALA A 98 3.40 12.09 -5.74
CA ALA A 98 3.85 11.09 -6.70
C ALA A 98 3.49 11.49 -8.13
N LEU A 99 2.27 12.00 -8.33
CA LEU A 99 1.86 12.44 -9.67
C LEU A 99 2.70 13.62 -10.14
N LYS A 100 3.04 14.53 -9.23
CA LYS A 100 3.93 15.64 -9.57
C LYS A 100 5.32 15.13 -9.97
N ARG A 101 5.84 14.19 -9.21
CA ARG A 101 7.15 13.60 -9.49
C ARG A 101 7.17 12.92 -10.86
N LEU A 102 6.06 12.31 -11.23
CA LEU A 102 5.93 11.60 -12.50
C LEU A 102 5.48 12.52 -13.64
N ASN A 103 5.30 13.81 -13.35
CA ASN A 103 4.85 14.80 -14.33
C ASN A 103 3.49 14.42 -14.94
N VAL A 104 2.61 13.91 -14.12
CA VAL A 104 1.27 13.54 -14.55
C VAL A 104 0.29 14.58 -14.03
N PRO A 105 -0.41 15.31 -14.91
CA PRO A 105 -1.43 16.23 -14.43
C PRO A 105 -2.61 15.45 -13.89
N PHE A 106 -3.24 15.99 -12.86
CA PHE A 106 -4.48 15.41 -12.39
C PHE A 106 -5.47 16.52 -12.10
N GLU A 107 -6.74 16.19 -12.25
CA GLU A 107 -7.81 17.15 -12.01
C GLU A 107 -8.59 16.70 -10.78
N LYS A 108 -9.05 17.70 -10.06
CA LYS A 108 -9.83 17.44 -8.85
C LYS A 108 -11.19 16.84 -9.19
#